data_33ba30b090cd97afd85028e6dd509a92
#
_entry.id   33ba30b090cd97afd85028e6dd509a92
#
_cell.length_a   1.000
_cell.length_b   1.000
_cell.length_c   1.000
_cell.angle_alpha   90.00
_cell.angle_beta   90.00
_cell.angle_gamma   90.00
#
_symmetry.space_group_name_H-M   'P 1'
#
loop_
_entity.id
_entity.type
_entity.pdbx_description
1 polymer ?
#
loop_
_entity_poly.entity_id
_entity_poly.type
_entity_poly.pdbx_seq_one_letter_code
_entity_poly.pdbx_strand_id
1 'polypeptide(L)'
;YQNPQDIRVAEFIGSPKMNILPGYCDELGNITCARFSLDGTLEIPSPGPVSVGFRPEHLTLTEPNADQSLAGKLTYKENLGSDVFFHITQEGIEGSIIIRAQPLISTPQQPGDIIHCTPVPGKPLVFGPDGQRLDFKALAQSGTSS
;
A
#
# COMPACT_ATOMS: atom_id res chain seq x y z
N TYR A 1 14.92 1.65 -8.88
CA TYR A 1 14.20 1.88 -7.66
C TYR A 1 12.72 2.20 -7.92
N GLN A 2 12.47 3.09 -8.88
CA GLN A 2 11.09 3.54 -9.15
C GLN A 2 10.19 2.43 -9.67
N ASN A 3 10.77 1.44 -10.31
CA ASN A 3 9.98 0.42 -10.99
C ASN A 3 10.63 -0.96 -10.85
N PRO A 4 10.67 -1.50 -9.62
CA PRO A 4 11.30 -2.79 -9.41
C PRO A 4 10.55 -3.91 -10.13
N GLN A 5 11.30 -4.82 -10.72
CA GLN A 5 10.74 -5.94 -11.45
C GLN A 5 10.61 -7.21 -10.62
N ASP A 6 11.18 -7.20 -9.44
CA ASP A 6 11.19 -8.37 -8.55
C ASP A 6 10.91 -7.92 -7.13
N ILE A 7 10.11 -8.69 -6.42
CA ILE A 7 9.70 -8.34 -5.07
C ILE A 7 10.90 -8.22 -4.13
N ARG A 8 11.92 -9.06 -4.33
CA ARG A 8 13.11 -9.00 -3.48
C ARG A 8 13.85 -7.69 -3.67
N VAL A 9 13.87 -7.18 -4.90
CA VAL A 9 14.48 -5.88 -5.17
C VAL A 9 13.65 -4.80 -4.51
N ALA A 10 12.31 -4.89 -4.61
CA ALA A 10 11.43 -3.91 -4.01
C ALA A 10 11.60 -3.83 -2.50
N GLU A 11 11.86 -4.98 -1.86
CA GLU A 11 12.03 -5.01 -0.41
C GLU A 11 13.36 -4.44 0.04
N PHE A 12 14.37 -4.45 -0.84
CA PHE A 12 15.69 -3.96 -0.47
C PHE A 12 15.93 -2.51 -0.82
N ILE A 13 15.20 -2.00 -1.79
CA ILE A 13 15.43 -0.65 -2.28
C ILE A 13 14.53 0.34 -1.56
N GLY A 14 15.12 1.45 -1.18
CA GLY A 14 14.37 2.50 -0.53
C GLY A 14 14.56 2.47 0.97
N SER A 15 14.33 3.60 1.59
CA SER A 15 14.39 3.74 3.03
C SER A 15 13.33 4.76 3.43
N PRO A 16 12.24 4.31 4.07
CA PRO A 16 11.99 2.92 4.42
C PRO A 16 11.60 2.06 3.22
N LYS A 17 11.62 0.76 3.45
CA LYS A 17 11.30 -0.20 2.41
C LYS A 17 9.84 -0.14 1.99
N MET A 18 9.56 -0.69 0.82
CA MET A 18 8.19 -0.85 0.35
C MET A 18 7.42 -1.79 1.27
N ASN A 19 6.17 -1.44 1.52
CA ASN A 19 5.27 -2.33 2.26
C ASN A 19 4.79 -3.42 1.31
N ILE A 20 4.90 -4.67 1.73
CA ILE A 20 4.43 -5.81 0.94
C ILE A 20 3.32 -6.49 1.71
N LEU A 21 2.14 -6.56 1.11
CA LEU A 21 0.97 -7.15 1.73
C LEU A 21 0.43 -8.29 0.87
N PRO A 22 -0.15 -9.32 1.51
CA PRO A 22 -0.77 -10.39 0.74
C PRO A 22 -2.04 -9.91 0.07
N GLY A 23 -2.26 -10.39 -1.15
CA GLY A 23 -3.44 -10.05 -1.90
C GLY A 23 -3.92 -11.25 -2.70
N TYR A 24 -4.98 -11.05 -3.45
CA TYR A 24 -5.58 -12.10 -4.25
C TYR A 24 -6.05 -11.55 -5.59
N CYS A 25 -5.77 -12.29 -6.65
CA CYS A 25 -6.21 -11.94 -8.00
C CYS A 25 -7.33 -12.88 -8.41
N ASP A 26 -8.44 -12.32 -8.91
CA ASP A 26 -9.53 -13.14 -9.40
C ASP A 26 -9.33 -13.47 -10.89
N GLU A 27 -10.32 -14.12 -11.48
CA GLU A 27 -10.22 -14.58 -12.86
C GLU A 27 -10.26 -13.45 -13.88
N LEU A 28 -10.71 -12.28 -13.46
CA LEU A 28 -10.79 -11.13 -14.35
C LEU A 28 -9.59 -10.20 -14.19
N GLY A 29 -8.67 -10.55 -13.29
CA GLY A 29 -7.51 -9.71 -13.05
C GLY A 29 -7.71 -8.68 -11.97
N ASN A 30 -8.84 -8.70 -11.26
CA ASN A 30 -9.07 -7.77 -10.16
C ASN A 30 -8.26 -8.20 -8.95
N ILE A 31 -7.67 -7.22 -8.26
CA ILE A 31 -6.80 -7.48 -7.12
C ILE A 31 -7.48 -6.96 -5.86
N THR A 32 -7.58 -7.83 -4.86
CA THR A 32 -8.02 -7.41 -3.52
C THR A 32 -6.85 -7.59 -2.58
N CYS A 33 -6.75 -6.69 -1.60
CA CYS A 33 -5.65 -6.68 -0.66
C CYS A 33 -6.17 -6.12 0.64
N ALA A 34 -5.95 -6.85 1.74
CA ALA A 34 -6.47 -6.46 3.04
C ALA A 34 -7.99 -6.28 2.93
N ARG A 35 -8.48 -5.05 3.03
CA ARG A 35 -9.91 -4.79 3.00
C ARG A 35 -10.34 -3.96 1.82
N PHE A 36 -9.49 -3.82 0.82
CA PHE A 36 -9.84 -2.96 -0.32
C PHE A 36 -9.45 -3.63 -1.61
N SER A 37 -10.05 -3.14 -2.69
CA SER A 37 -9.75 -3.55 -4.05
C SER A 37 -8.89 -2.48 -4.70
N LEU A 38 -7.93 -2.90 -5.51
CA LEU A 38 -7.11 -1.94 -6.24
C LEU A 38 -7.92 -1.38 -7.40
N ASP A 39 -7.63 -0.13 -7.75
CA ASP A 39 -8.27 0.54 -8.89
C ASP A 39 -7.52 0.15 -10.16
N GLY A 40 -7.91 -0.97 -10.75
CA GLY A 40 -7.27 -1.46 -11.96
C GLY A 40 -7.30 -2.97 -11.99
N THR A 41 -6.70 -3.53 -13.02
CA THR A 41 -6.64 -4.97 -13.20
C THR A 41 -5.28 -5.37 -13.74
N LEU A 42 -4.93 -6.64 -13.57
CA LEU A 42 -3.76 -7.19 -14.24
C LEU A 42 -4.04 -7.27 -15.73
N GLU A 43 -3.07 -6.90 -16.56
CA GLU A 43 -3.22 -6.99 -18.00
C GLU A 43 -3.40 -8.45 -18.43
N ILE A 44 -2.66 -9.33 -17.78
CA ILE A 44 -2.83 -10.77 -17.98
C ILE A 44 -3.26 -11.35 -16.65
N PRO A 45 -4.53 -11.77 -16.52
CA PRO A 45 -5.01 -12.31 -15.25
C PRO A 45 -4.17 -13.48 -14.79
N SER A 46 -3.87 -13.49 -13.50
CA SER A 46 -3.09 -14.57 -12.88
C SER A 46 -3.80 -14.93 -11.59
N PRO A 47 -4.92 -15.67 -11.70
CA PRO A 47 -5.76 -15.96 -10.52
C PRO A 47 -4.97 -16.65 -9.42
N GLY A 48 -5.25 -16.24 -8.19
CA GLY A 48 -4.62 -16.82 -7.02
C GLY A 48 -3.93 -15.78 -6.18
N PRO A 49 -3.13 -16.26 -5.21
CA PRO A 49 -2.43 -15.34 -4.30
C PRO A 49 -1.40 -14.50 -5.04
N VAL A 50 -1.34 -13.23 -4.65
CA VAL A 50 -0.33 -12.30 -5.17
C VAL A 50 0.19 -11.51 -3.98
N SER A 51 1.25 -10.73 -4.22
CA SER A 51 1.76 -9.77 -3.23
C SER A 51 1.57 -8.38 -3.81
N VAL A 52 1.18 -7.45 -2.95
CA VAL A 52 0.94 -6.07 -3.37
C VAL A 52 1.90 -5.17 -2.64
N GLY A 53 2.62 -4.34 -3.38
CA GLY A 53 3.60 -3.44 -2.82
C GLY A 53 3.11 -2.01 -2.80
N PHE A 54 3.28 -1.35 -1.66
CA PHE A 54 2.93 0.05 -1.48
C PHE A 54 4.12 0.79 -0.91
N ARG A 55 4.54 1.85 -1.56
CA ARG A 55 5.56 2.71 -0.98
C ARG A 55 4.95 3.53 0.14
N PRO A 56 5.71 3.84 1.19
CA PRO A 56 5.16 4.61 2.31
C PRO A 56 4.53 5.93 1.88
N GLU A 57 5.10 6.61 0.90
CA GLU A 57 4.58 7.89 0.42
C GLU A 57 3.33 7.71 -0.44
N HIS A 58 3.00 6.48 -0.82
CA HIS A 58 1.82 6.20 -1.63
C HIS A 58 0.65 5.65 -0.80
N LEU A 59 0.76 5.74 0.52
CA LEU A 59 -0.34 5.46 1.43
C LEU A 59 -0.72 6.78 2.09
N THR A 60 -1.99 7.12 2.02
CA THR A 60 -2.49 8.41 2.51
C THR A 60 -3.40 8.17 3.70
N LEU A 61 -3.21 8.98 4.75
CA LEU A 61 -4.12 8.92 5.90
C LEU A 61 -5.52 9.31 5.45
N THR A 62 -6.52 8.63 5.99
CA THR A 62 -7.89 8.87 5.60
C THR A 62 -8.82 8.79 6.80
N GLU A 63 -10.09 9.12 6.58
CA GLU A 63 -11.11 9.12 7.61
C GLU A 63 -11.46 7.69 8.02
N PRO A 64 -11.89 7.50 9.27
CA PRO A 64 -12.24 6.15 9.72
C PRO A 64 -13.35 5.48 8.92
N ASN A 65 -14.26 6.26 8.36
CA ASN A 65 -15.40 5.72 7.61
C ASN A 65 -15.17 5.69 6.11
N ALA A 66 -13.95 5.97 5.66
CA ALA A 66 -13.67 5.97 4.22
C ALA A 66 -13.75 4.54 3.69
N ASP A 67 -14.31 4.40 2.51
CA ASP A 67 -14.31 3.12 1.81
C ASP A 67 -12.90 2.78 1.39
N GLN A 68 -12.63 1.49 1.23
CA GLN A 68 -11.35 1.02 0.70
C GLN A 68 -10.17 1.50 1.53
N SER A 69 -10.30 1.40 2.85
CA SER A 69 -9.21 1.83 3.73
C SER A 69 -8.66 0.66 4.52
N LEU A 70 -7.37 0.77 4.83
CA LEU A 70 -6.65 -0.15 5.66
C LEU A 70 -6.53 0.47 7.04
N ALA A 71 -6.86 -0.28 8.09
CA ALA A 71 -6.78 0.20 9.47
C ALA A 71 -5.70 -0.57 10.21
N GLY A 72 -4.94 0.14 11.03
CA GLY A 72 -3.94 -0.49 11.86
C GLY A 72 -3.67 0.33 13.10
N LYS A 73 -3.02 -0.31 14.07
CA LYS A 73 -2.68 0.34 15.33
C LYS A 73 -1.33 1.00 15.20
N LEU A 74 -1.26 2.28 15.52
CA LEU A 74 0.01 3.01 15.49
C LEU A 74 0.88 2.52 16.63
N THR A 75 2.06 2.00 16.30
CA THR A 75 3.00 1.51 17.31
C THR A 75 4.18 2.44 17.49
N TYR A 76 4.52 3.22 16.47
CA TYR A 76 5.72 4.03 16.53
C TYR A 76 5.63 5.17 15.51
N LYS A 77 6.04 6.37 15.94
CA LYS A 77 6.16 7.52 15.06
C LYS A 77 7.63 7.83 14.91
N GLU A 78 8.12 7.79 13.70
CA GLU A 78 9.52 8.08 13.42
C GLU A 78 9.61 9.49 12.82
N ASN A 79 10.21 10.40 13.57
CA ASN A 79 10.34 11.79 13.13
C ASN A 79 11.74 12.01 12.57
N LEU A 80 11.83 12.26 11.28
CA LEU A 80 13.09 12.45 10.60
C LEU A 80 13.29 13.91 10.15
N GLY A 81 12.63 14.82 10.83
CA GLY A 81 12.74 16.24 10.49
C GLY A 81 11.74 16.62 9.42
N SER A 82 12.14 16.48 8.16
CA SER A 82 11.25 16.82 7.05
C SER A 82 10.12 15.82 6.83
N ASP A 83 10.30 14.61 7.35
CA ASP A 83 9.31 13.53 7.16
C ASP A 83 8.97 12.90 8.49
N VAL A 84 7.73 12.45 8.59
CA VAL A 84 7.27 11.64 9.72
C VAL A 84 6.73 10.34 9.16
N PHE A 85 7.20 9.21 9.71
CA PHE A 85 6.73 7.90 9.29
C PHE A 85 5.94 7.27 10.42
N PHE A 86 4.75 6.79 10.08
CA PHE A 86 3.89 6.05 11.01
C PHE A 86 4.11 4.57 10.78
N HIS A 87 4.43 3.84 11.85
CA HIS A 87 4.53 2.38 11.80
C HIS A 87 3.27 1.82 12.44
N ILE A 88 2.46 1.15 11.63
CA ILE A 88 1.20 0.58 12.12
C ILE A 88 1.23 -0.93 11.97
N THR A 89 0.46 -1.60 12.82
CA THR A 89 0.32 -3.05 12.76
C THR A 89 -1.13 -3.40 12.53
N GLN A 90 -1.35 -4.48 11.81
CA GLN A 90 -2.69 -5.00 11.56
C GLN A 90 -2.67 -6.49 11.81
N GLU A 91 -3.74 -6.98 12.45
CA GLU A 91 -3.88 -8.40 12.70
C GLU A 91 -3.89 -9.16 11.38
N GLY A 92 -3.11 -10.23 11.32
CA GLY A 92 -3.00 -11.04 10.12
C GLY A 92 -1.89 -10.62 9.17
N ILE A 93 -1.22 -9.50 9.45
CA ILE A 93 -0.11 -9.03 8.63
C ILE A 93 1.14 -9.00 9.48
N GLU A 94 2.18 -9.68 9.02
CA GLU A 94 3.45 -9.70 9.73
C GLU A 94 4.16 -8.36 9.55
N GLY A 95 4.81 -7.92 10.63
CA GLY A 95 5.59 -6.71 10.59
C GLY A 95 4.73 -5.47 10.63
N SER A 96 5.36 -4.36 10.32
CA SER A 96 4.71 -3.06 10.34
C SER A 96 4.45 -2.58 8.93
N ILE A 97 3.38 -1.82 8.78
CA ILE A 97 3.10 -1.07 7.56
C ILE A 97 3.57 0.35 7.84
N ILE A 98 4.36 0.91 6.92
CA ILE A 98 4.96 2.21 7.12
C ILE A 98 4.31 3.22 6.21
N ILE A 99 3.84 4.32 6.80
CA ILE A 99 3.14 5.38 6.07
C ILE A 99 3.90 6.68 6.27
N ARG A 100 4.13 7.40 5.18
CA ARG A 100 4.73 8.72 5.26
C ARG A 100 3.64 9.75 5.50
N ALA A 101 3.74 10.48 6.62
CA ALA A 101 2.77 11.49 6.98
C ALA A 101 3.34 12.88 6.75
N GLN A 102 2.44 13.86 6.60
CA GLN A 102 2.84 15.26 6.42
C GLN A 102 3.20 15.85 7.78
N PRO A 103 4.42 16.30 7.97
CA PRO A 103 4.83 16.84 9.27
C PRO A 103 4.19 18.18 9.59
N LEU A 104 3.85 18.96 8.57
CA LEU A 104 3.31 20.31 8.80
C LEU A 104 1.90 20.28 9.33
N ILE A 105 1.16 19.25 9.02
CA ILE A 105 -0.19 19.11 9.56
C ILE A 105 0.00 18.54 10.96
N SER A 106 -0.53 19.25 11.93
CA SER A 106 -0.46 18.76 13.29
C SER A 106 -1.03 17.36 13.31
N THR A 107 -0.17 16.38 13.57
CA THR A 107 -0.59 15.00 13.61
C THR A 107 -0.75 14.61 15.07
N PRO A 108 -1.98 14.70 15.60
CA PRO A 108 -2.20 14.37 17.00
C PRO A 108 -2.16 12.89 17.29
N GLN A 109 -2.06 12.07 16.28
CA GLN A 109 -2.05 10.61 16.46
C GLN A 109 -0.89 10.20 17.34
N GLN A 110 -1.18 9.32 18.29
CA GLN A 110 -0.19 8.81 19.24
C GLN A 110 -0.14 7.30 19.17
N PRO A 111 0.97 6.69 19.62
CA PRO A 111 1.01 5.23 19.72
C PRO A 111 -0.20 4.71 20.49
N GLY A 112 -0.82 3.67 19.94
CA GLY A 112 -2.06 3.12 20.50
C GLY A 112 -3.29 3.51 19.70
N ASP A 113 -3.23 4.59 18.94
CA ASP A 113 -4.37 5.03 18.13
C ASP A 113 -4.52 4.16 16.90
N ILE A 114 -5.74 4.10 16.40
CA ILE A 114 -6.05 3.38 15.15
C ILE A 114 -5.88 4.36 14.00
N ILE A 115 -5.07 3.98 13.04
CA ILE A 115 -4.78 4.80 11.86
C ILE A 115 -5.45 4.17 10.66
N HIS A 116 -6.10 4.99 9.85
CA HIS A 116 -6.74 4.56 8.61
C HIS A 116 -5.99 5.18 7.44
N CYS A 117 -5.71 4.37 6.42
CA CYS A 117 -5.01 4.86 5.25
C CYS A 117 -5.54 4.17 4.00
N THR A 118 -5.26 4.79 2.86
CA THR A 118 -5.69 4.26 1.57
C THR A 118 -4.56 4.47 0.57
N PRO A 119 -4.41 3.56 -0.40
CA PRO A 119 -3.35 3.73 -1.40
C PRO A 119 -3.71 4.81 -2.41
N VAL A 120 -2.68 5.50 -2.90
CA VAL A 120 -2.84 6.43 -4.00
C VAL A 120 -3.15 5.61 -5.25
N PRO A 121 -4.23 5.92 -5.98
CA PRO A 121 -4.59 5.15 -7.16
C PRO A 121 -3.46 5.06 -8.18
N GLY A 122 -3.29 3.89 -8.76
CA GLY A 122 -2.31 3.69 -9.83
C GLY A 122 -0.88 3.48 -9.37
N LYS A 123 -0.63 3.55 -8.06
CA LYS A 123 0.73 3.42 -7.55
C LYS A 123 1.11 2.03 -7.02
N PRO A 124 0.15 1.19 -6.59
CA PRO A 124 0.53 -0.13 -6.07
C PRO A 124 1.21 -0.98 -7.14
N LEU A 125 2.12 -1.83 -6.69
CA LEU A 125 2.80 -2.80 -7.53
C LEU A 125 2.29 -4.19 -7.17
N VAL A 126 2.18 -5.07 -8.18
CA VAL A 126 1.67 -6.42 -7.97
C VAL A 126 2.75 -7.42 -8.36
N PHE A 127 2.96 -8.42 -7.51
CA PHE A 127 3.95 -9.47 -7.74
C PHE A 127 3.26 -10.82 -7.66
N GLY A 128 3.63 -11.73 -8.57
CA GLY A 128 3.08 -13.08 -8.58
C GLY A 128 3.70 -13.97 -7.51
N PRO A 129 3.25 -15.24 -7.46
CA PRO A 129 3.74 -16.18 -6.44
C PRO A 129 5.24 -16.43 -6.53
N ASP A 130 5.84 -16.25 -7.70
CA ASP A 130 7.28 -16.42 -7.88
C ASP A 130 8.06 -15.14 -7.60
N GLY A 131 7.38 -14.07 -7.18
CA GLY A 131 8.02 -12.81 -6.87
C GLY A 131 8.23 -11.90 -8.06
N GLN A 132 7.82 -12.32 -9.24
CA GLN A 132 8.01 -11.51 -10.45
C GLN A 132 6.95 -10.44 -10.56
N ARG A 133 7.33 -9.27 -11.05
CA ARG A 133 6.43 -8.16 -11.26
C ARG A 133 5.37 -8.52 -12.31
N LEU A 134 4.12 -8.27 -11.99
CA LEU A 134 3.02 -8.44 -12.92
C LEU A 134 2.54 -7.08 -13.40
N ASP A 135 2.16 -7.00 -14.67
CA ASP A 135 1.72 -5.73 -15.24
C ASP A 135 0.30 -5.41 -14.78
N PHE A 136 0.19 -4.36 -14.01
CA PHE A 136 -1.06 -3.90 -13.45
C PHE A 136 -1.44 -2.60 -14.14
N LYS A 137 -2.64 -2.58 -14.72
CA LYS A 137 -3.12 -1.40 -15.43
C LYS A 137 -4.16 -0.69 -14.57
N ALA A 138 -3.83 0.50 -14.12
CA ALA A 138 -4.75 1.30 -13.33
C ALA A 138 -5.92 1.76 -14.19
N LEU A 139 -7.07 1.95 -13.55
CA LEU A 139 -8.23 2.50 -14.24
C LEU A 139 -7.91 3.92 -14.68
N ALA A 140 -8.34 4.28 -15.89
CA ALA A 140 -8.20 5.64 -16.38
C ALA A 140 -9.16 6.50 -15.57
N GLN A 141 -8.64 7.48 -14.98
CA GLN A 141 -9.47 8.36 -14.19
C GLN A 141 -9.89 9.49 -15.06
N SER A 142 -9.69 9.12 -14.97
CA SER A 142 -9.70 9.92 -15.24
C SER A 142 -10.31 10.48 -15.60
N GLY A 143 -10.46 10.11 -15.41
CA GLY A 143 -10.82 10.46 -15.56
C GLY A 143 -11.21 10.99 -15.61
N THR A 144 -11.13 10.95 -15.63
CA THR A 144 -11.41 11.27 -15.55
C THR A 144 -11.97 11.74 -15.77
N SER A 145 -12.26 11.49 -15.84
CA SER A 145 -12.72 11.80 -16.01
C SER A 145 -13.08 12.36 -16.07
N SER A 146 -13.15 12.39 -16.12
CA SER A 146 -13.39 12.93 -16.15
C SER A 146 -13.64 13.45 -16.25
#